data_0a04787733d2ff360aa9ee1c662c6f26
#
_entry.id   0a04787733d2ff360aa9ee1c662c6f26
#
_cell.length_a   1.000
_cell.length_b   1.000
_cell.length_c   1.000
_cell.angle_alpha   90.00
_cell.angle_beta   90.00
_cell.angle_gamma   90.00
#
_symmetry.space_group_name_H-M   'P 1'
#
loop_
_entity.id
_entity.type
_entity.pdbx_description
1 polymer ?
#
loop_
_entity_poly.entity_id
_entity_poly.type
_entity_poly.pdbx_seq_one_letter_code
_entity_poly.pdbx_strand_id
1 'polypeptide(L)'
;MLEIDHIGIAVKNLSTSIPLFEKLLNSQCYKTEKIESENVTTAFFKTGETKLELLESTTDDGVIAKYIAKKGEGIHHIAFEVADIFVEMKRLKGEGFTLLSEQPKVGADNKLVCFLHPKDSNSVLIEICQTQRHPPSPLASGG
;
A
#
# COMPACT_ATOMS: atom_id res chain seq x y z
N MET A 1 -6.90 0.05 14.74
CA MET A 1 -6.38 0.74 13.54
C MET A 1 -6.10 2.17 13.91
N LEU A 2 -4.97 2.71 13.49
CA LEU A 2 -4.55 4.04 13.92
C LEU A 2 -5.07 5.13 12.98
N GLU A 3 -4.79 5.00 11.68
CA GLU A 3 -5.15 6.02 10.70
C GLU A 3 -5.09 5.42 9.29
N ILE A 4 -5.62 6.15 8.32
CA ILE A 4 -5.42 5.81 6.92
C ILE A 4 -3.98 6.19 6.55
N ASP A 5 -3.15 5.20 6.24
CA ASP A 5 -1.77 5.43 5.85
C ASP A 5 -1.69 5.95 4.42
N HIS A 6 -2.39 5.28 3.50
CA HIS A 6 -2.39 5.69 2.10
C HIS A 6 -3.61 5.17 1.34
N ILE A 7 -3.82 5.79 0.17
CA ILE A 7 -4.78 5.34 -0.82
C ILE A 7 -3.96 4.98 -2.05
N GLY A 8 -4.10 3.74 -2.53
CA GLY A 8 -3.41 3.25 -3.72
C GLY A 8 -4.29 3.41 -4.95
N ILE A 9 -3.75 4.02 -5.99
CA ILE A 9 -4.45 4.29 -7.25
C ILE A 9 -3.73 3.59 -8.39
N ALA A 10 -4.44 2.71 -9.08
CA ALA A 10 -3.90 1.99 -10.23
C ALA A 10 -3.90 2.88 -11.45
N VAL A 11 -2.74 3.06 -12.07
CA VAL A 11 -2.58 3.89 -13.27
C VAL A 11 -1.86 3.10 -14.35
N LYS A 12 -2.16 3.40 -15.61
CA LYS A 12 -1.51 2.75 -16.74
C LYS A 12 -0.07 3.23 -16.91
N ASN A 13 0.21 4.47 -16.57
CA ASN A 13 1.45 5.11 -16.98
C ASN A 13 1.87 6.20 -15.98
N LEU A 14 2.91 5.95 -15.21
CA LEU A 14 3.42 6.93 -14.25
C LEU A 14 3.97 8.17 -14.93
N SER A 15 4.54 8.04 -16.15
CA SER A 15 5.12 9.19 -16.85
C SER A 15 4.08 10.26 -17.17
N THR A 16 2.82 9.87 -17.33
CA THR A 16 1.72 10.84 -17.55
C THR A 16 0.98 11.14 -16.25
N SER A 17 0.87 10.17 -15.35
CA SER A 17 0.10 10.31 -14.12
C SER A 17 0.81 11.14 -13.06
N ILE A 18 2.14 11.05 -12.96
CA ILE A 18 2.88 11.85 -11.99
C ILE A 18 2.69 13.35 -12.25
N PRO A 19 2.93 13.87 -13.48
CA PRO A 19 2.68 15.29 -13.73
C PRO A 19 1.23 15.71 -13.48
N LEU A 20 0.29 14.84 -13.80
CA LEU A 20 -1.13 15.11 -13.59
C LEU A 20 -1.44 15.31 -12.10
N PHE A 21 -0.97 14.41 -11.25
CA PHE A 21 -1.21 14.51 -9.81
C PHE A 21 -0.39 15.60 -9.15
N GLU A 22 0.78 15.94 -9.68
CA GLU A 22 1.53 17.09 -9.20
C GLU A 22 0.75 18.39 -9.41
N LYS A 23 0.10 18.53 -10.56
CA LYS A 23 -0.78 19.69 -10.82
C LYS A 23 -2.00 19.67 -9.92
N LEU A 24 -2.66 18.52 -9.82
CA LEU A 24 -3.88 18.37 -9.03
C LEU A 24 -3.64 18.72 -7.57
N LEU A 25 -2.56 18.20 -6.99
CA LEU A 25 -2.25 18.35 -5.58
C LEU A 25 -1.42 19.59 -5.27
N ASN A 26 -0.91 20.26 -6.31
CA ASN A 26 0.03 21.36 -6.16
C ASN A 26 1.21 20.94 -5.27
N SER A 27 1.76 19.78 -5.54
CA SER A 27 2.80 19.16 -4.73
C SER A 27 3.63 18.23 -5.60
N GLN A 28 4.89 18.05 -5.27
CA GLN A 28 5.78 17.19 -6.03
C GLN A 28 5.69 15.74 -5.56
N CYS A 29 5.79 14.81 -6.51
CA CYS A 29 6.07 13.42 -6.17
C CYS A 29 7.41 13.40 -5.43
N TYR A 30 7.43 12.86 -4.20
CA TYR A 30 8.65 12.94 -3.41
C TYR A 30 9.55 11.71 -3.54
N LYS A 31 9.05 10.62 -4.07
CA LYS A 31 9.87 9.46 -4.42
C LYS A 31 9.10 8.47 -5.29
N THR A 32 9.84 7.61 -5.97
CA THR A 32 9.30 6.41 -6.62
C THR A 32 10.05 5.20 -6.09
N GLU A 33 9.37 4.06 -6.06
CA GLU A 33 9.96 2.82 -5.57
C GLU A 33 9.47 1.66 -6.41
N LYS A 34 10.40 0.82 -6.87
CA LYS A 34 10.05 -0.40 -7.59
C LYS A 34 10.02 -1.56 -6.61
N ILE A 35 8.89 -2.26 -6.55
CA ILE A 35 8.70 -3.41 -5.69
C ILE A 35 8.72 -4.65 -6.57
N GLU A 36 9.87 -5.29 -6.67
CA GLU A 36 10.08 -6.43 -7.57
C GLU A 36 9.13 -7.59 -7.26
N SER A 37 8.93 -7.89 -5.98
CA SER A 37 8.07 -9.00 -5.56
C SER A 37 6.60 -8.81 -5.94
N GLU A 38 6.16 -7.58 -6.16
CA GLU A 38 4.78 -7.25 -6.50
C GLU A 38 4.62 -6.82 -7.96
N ASN A 39 5.72 -6.77 -8.73
CA ASN A 39 5.72 -6.32 -10.12
C ASN A 39 5.08 -4.94 -10.28
N VAL A 40 5.44 -4.01 -9.40
CA VAL A 40 4.85 -2.68 -9.38
C VAL A 40 5.90 -1.60 -9.13
N THR A 41 5.70 -0.44 -9.75
CA THR A 41 6.42 0.78 -9.40
C THR A 41 5.41 1.72 -8.75
N THR A 42 5.77 2.29 -7.61
CA THR A 42 4.90 3.15 -6.82
C THR A 42 5.47 4.57 -6.77
N ALA A 43 4.62 5.56 -7.05
CA ALA A 43 4.97 6.97 -6.91
C ALA A 43 4.22 7.55 -5.70
N PHE A 44 4.92 8.30 -4.86
CA PHE A 44 4.40 8.76 -3.57
C PHE A 44 4.14 10.26 -3.55
N PHE A 45 2.96 10.63 -3.03
CA PHE A 45 2.57 12.02 -2.77
C PHE A 45 2.09 12.15 -1.34
N LYS A 46 2.38 13.27 -0.71
CA LYS A 46 1.87 13.57 0.62
C LYS A 46 0.64 14.47 0.54
N THR A 47 -0.38 14.13 1.31
CA THR A 47 -1.58 14.95 1.50
C THR A 47 -1.88 15.00 2.99
N GLY A 48 -1.14 15.85 3.72
CA GLY A 48 -1.18 15.82 5.19
C GLY A 48 -0.54 14.55 5.72
N GLU A 49 -1.24 13.83 6.57
CA GLU A 49 -0.74 12.57 7.15
C GLU A 49 -1.03 11.36 6.27
N THR A 50 -1.92 11.49 5.30
CA THR A 50 -2.27 10.40 4.38
C THR A 50 -1.50 10.57 3.07
N LYS A 51 -0.96 9.48 2.54
CA LYS A 51 -0.26 9.51 1.25
C LYS A 51 -1.18 9.05 0.13
N LEU A 52 -0.96 9.57 -1.06
CA LEU A 52 -1.48 8.96 -2.29
C LEU A 52 -0.34 8.23 -2.95
N GLU A 53 -0.60 7.00 -3.38
CA GLU A 53 0.39 6.17 -4.06
C GLU A 53 -0.15 5.76 -5.41
N LEU A 54 0.53 6.18 -6.47
CA LEU A 54 0.19 5.78 -7.83
C LEU A 54 0.95 4.50 -8.15
N LEU A 55 0.23 3.50 -8.66
CA LEU A 55 0.76 2.16 -8.87
C LEU A 55 0.72 1.82 -10.36
N GLU A 56 1.89 1.54 -10.94
CA GLU A 56 2.01 1.09 -12.32
C GLU A 56 2.61 -0.31 -12.33
N SER A 57 2.00 -1.24 -13.06
CA SER A 57 2.55 -2.59 -13.21
C SER A 57 3.83 -2.56 -14.03
N THR A 58 4.84 -3.33 -13.62
CA THR A 58 6.08 -3.49 -14.37
C THR A 58 5.99 -4.61 -15.41
N THR A 59 4.93 -5.42 -15.34
CA THR A 59 4.71 -6.55 -16.26
C THR A 59 3.26 -6.58 -16.72
N ASP A 60 3.01 -7.23 -17.86
CA ASP A 60 1.64 -7.34 -18.40
C ASP A 60 0.74 -8.24 -17.57
N ASP A 61 1.31 -9.11 -16.75
CA ASP A 61 0.57 -10.05 -15.91
C ASP A 61 0.60 -9.70 -14.41
N GLY A 62 1.13 -8.53 -14.05
CA GLY A 62 1.14 -8.07 -12.68
C GLY A 62 -0.26 -7.81 -12.14
N VAL A 63 -0.38 -7.75 -10.82
CA VAL A 63 -1.68 -7.55 -10.13
C VAL A 63 -2.35 -6.25 -10.60
N ILE A 64 -1.59 -5.16 -10.71
CA ILE A 64 -2.14 -3.88 -11.15
C ILE A 64 -2.56 -3.93 -12.62
N ALA A 65 -1.77 -4.56 -13.49
CA ALA A 65 -2.14 -4.71 -14.90
C ALA A 65 -3.45 -5.50 -15.05
N LYS A 66 -3.61 -6.57 -14.30
CA LYS A 66 -4.85 -7.37 -14.30
C LYS A 66 -6.03 -6.58 -13.77
N TYR A 67 -5.81 -5.79 -12.72
CA TYR A 67 -6.85 -4.93 -12.15
C TYR A 67 -7.33 -3.93 -13.19
N ILE A 68 -6.41 -3.23 -13.86
CA ILE A 68 -6.76 -2.23 -14.88
C ILE A 68 -7.47 -2.87 -16.07
N ALA A 69 -7.02 -4.05 -16.50
CA ALA A 69 -7.67 -4.77 -17.60
C ALA A 69 -9.12 -5.11 -17.29
N LYS A 70 -9.42 -5.39 -16.02
CA LYS A 70 -10.78 -5.77 -15.60
C LYS A 70 -11.64 -4.57 -15.22
N LYS A 71 -11.07 -3.58 -14.53
CA LYS A 71 -11.83 -2.49 -13.93
C LYS A 71 -11.45 -1.09 -14.42
N GLY A 72 -10.35 -0.97 -15.18
CA GLY A 72 -9.82 0.33 -15.57
C GLY A 72 -8.97 0.97 -14.50
N GLU A 73 -8.47 2.17 -14.78
CA GLU A 73 -7.72 2.95 -13.80
C GLU A 73 -8.65 3.41 -12.67
N GLY A 74 -8.12 3.55 -11.48
CA GLY A 74 -8.89 4.03 -10.34
C GLY A 74 -8.29 3.59 -9.01
N ILE A 75 -9.03 3.82 -7.93
CA ILE A 75 -8.60 3.43 -6.59
C ILE A 75 -8.49 1.91 -6.53
N HIS A 76 -7.31 1.43 -6.14
CA HIS A 76 -7.05 0.00 -6.00
C HIS A 76 -7.25 -0.48 -4.57
N HIS A 77 -6.77 0.29 -3.58
CA HIS A 77 -6.92 -0.11 -2.18
C HIS A 77 -6.81 1.07 -1.24
N ILE A 78 -7.26 0.86 0.00
CA ILE A 78 -7.09 1.78 1.11
C ILE A 78 -6.29 1.04 2.18
N ALA A 79 -5.21 1.65 2.66
CA ALA A 79 -4.34 1.06 3.67
C ALA A 79 -4.50 1.75 5.01
N PHE A 80 -4.67 0.96 6.05
CA PHE A 80 -4.76 1.45 7.42
C PHE A 80 -3.50 1.07 8.19
N GLU A 81 -2.92 2.03 8.88
CA GLU A 81 -1.79 1.77 9.74
C GLU A 81 -2.23 1.10 11.04
N VAL A 82 -1.48 0.12 11.48
CA VAL A 82 -1.71 -0.60 12.72
C VAL A 82 -0.45 -0.59 13.57
N ALA A 83 -0.61 -0.71 14.88
CA ALA A 83 0.54 -0.70 15.79
C ALA A 83 1.31 -2.02 15.73
N ASP A 84 0.58 -3.14 15.65
CA ASP A 84 1.17 -4.49 15.59
C ASP A 84 0.36 -5.32 14.60
N ILE A 85 0.94 -5.57 13.44
CA ILE A 85 0.23 -6.24 12.35
C ILE A 85 -0.12 -7.71 12.70
N PHE A 86 0.72 -8.36 13.48
CA PHE A 86 0.44 -9.76 13.87
C PHE A 86 -0.78 -9.85 14.78
N VAL A 87 -0.87 -8.94 15.75
CA VAL A 87 -2.00 -8.85 16.66
C VAL A 87 -3.28 -8.50 15.88
N GLU A 88 -3.17 -7.53 14.96
CA GLU A 88 -4.33 -7.09 14.16
C GLU A 88 -4.80 -8.18 13.20
N MET A 89 -3.89 -8.91 12.56
CA MET A 89 -4.26 -10.03 11.71
C MET A 89 -5.04 -11.09 12.49
N LYS A 90 -4.58 -11.41 13.70
CA LYS A 90 -5.27 -12.38 14.56
C LYS A 90 -6.65 -11.88 14.96
N ARG A 91 -6.77 -10.60 15.32
CA ARG A 91 -8.06 -10.01 15.69
C ARG A 91 -9.04 -10.05 14.53
N LEU A 92 -8.61 -9.62 13.35
CA LEU A 92 -9.47 -9.58 12.15
C LEU A 92 -9.92 -10.97 11.73
N LYS A 93 -9.02 -11.94 11.79
CA LYS A 93 -9.38 -13.33 11.50
C LYS A 93 -10.44 -13.84 12.49
N GLY A 94 -10.30 -13.50 13.76
CA GLY A 94 -11.29 -13.85 14.79
C GLY A 94 -12.63 -13.17 14.57
N GLU A 95 -12.65 -11.99 13.97
CA GLU A 95 -13.89 -11.27 13.64
C GLU A 95 -14.52 -11.73 12.33
N GLY A 96 -13.91 -12.68 11.63
CA GLY A 96 -14.50 -13.28 10.43
C GLY A 96 -13.95 -12.74 9.11
N PHE A 97 -12.93 -11.91 9.14
CA PHE A 97 -12.31 -11.41 7.90
C PHE A 97 -11.36 -12.44 7.32
N THR A 98 -11.34 -12.52 5.99
CA THR A 98 -10.44 -13.43 5.27
C THR A 98 -9.16 -12.69 4.92
N LEU A 99 -8.05 -13.16 5.47
CA LEU A 99 -6.73 -12.61 5.16
C LEU A 99 -6.22 -13.26 3.87
N LEU A 100 -5.62 -12.46 2.97
CA LEU A 100 -5.10 -12.96 1.70
C LEU A 100 -3.73 -13.63 1.83
N SER A 101 -3.10 -13.54 3.00
CA SER A 101 -1.85 -14.24 3.30
C SER A 101 -1.84 -14.65 4.76
N GLU A 102 -1.12 -15.72 5.07
CA GLU A 102 -0.99 -16.20 6.45
C GLU A 102 0.03 -15.38 7.24
N GLN A 103 0.98 -14.77 6.53
CA GLN A 103 2.03 -13.95 7.12
C GLN A 103 2.06 -12.61 6.42
N PRO A 104 2.43 -11.54 7.14
CA PRO A 104 2.61 -10.24 6.49
C PRO A 104 3.82 -10.29 5.55
N LYS A 105 3.78 -9.47 4.51
CA LYS A 105 4.86 -9.34 3.52
C LYS A 105 5.48 -7.96 3.62
N VAL A 106 6.70 -7.81 3.14
CA VAL A 106 7.33 -6.50 3.00
C VAL A 106 6.81 -5.85 1.72
N GLY A 107 6.20 -4.68 1.84
CA GLY A 107 5.70 -3.90 0.71
C GLY A 107 6.48 -2.61 0.54
N ALA A 108 5.88 -1.65 -0.17
CA ALA A 108 6.47 -0.35 -0.40
C ALA A 108 6.74 0.39 0.93
N ASP A 109 7.70 1.29 0.90
CA ASP A 109 8.04 2.17 2.02
C ASP A 109 8.46 1.39 3.28
N ASN A 110 9.08 0.23 3.07
CA ASN A 110 9.58 -0.64 4.15
C ASN A 110 8.51 -0.99 5.20
N LYS A 111 7.28 -1.23 4.74
CA LYS A 111 6.18 -1.61 5.62
C LYS A 111 5.92 -3.11 5.55
N LEU A 112 5.47 -3.67 6.68
CA LEU A 112 4.84 -4.98 6.67
C LEU A 112 3.38 -4.78 6.27
N VAL A 113 2.89 -5.58 5.34
CA VAL A 113 1.54 -5.42 4.79
C VAL A 113 0.80 -6.75 4.73
N CYS A 114 -0.52 -6.67 4.87
CA CYS A 114 -1.42 -7.79 4.65
C CYS A 114 -2.73 -7.24 4.09
N PHE A 115 -3.27 -7.94 3.10
CA PHE A 115 -4.55 -7.57 2.49
C PHE A 115 -5.68 -8.43 3.02
N LEU A 116 -6.87 -7.84 3.12
CA LEU A 116 -8.11 -8.54 3.44
C LEU A 116 -8.89 -8.77 2.16
N HIS A 117 -9.59 -9.91 2.07
CA HIS A 117 -10.41 -10.20 0.90
C HIS A 117 -11.57 -9.20 0.82
N PRO A 118 -11.77 -8.54 -0.33
CA PRO A 118 -12.81 -7.52 -0.45
C PRO A 118 -14.25 -8.02 -0.27
N LYS A 119 -14.47 -9.34 -0.35
CA LYS A 119 -15.81 -9.90 -0.08
C LYS A 119 -16.33 -9.57 1.32
N ASP A 120 -15.41 -9.34 2.27
CA ASP A 120 -15.75 -9.09 3.67
C ASP A 120 -15.82 -7.59 4.00
N SER A 121 -15.56 -6.73 3.02
CA SER A 121 -15.50 -5.28 3.20
C SER A 121 -16.17 -4.52 2.05
N ASN A 122 -17.33 -5.01 1.63
CA ASN A 122 -18.18 -4.36 0.61
C ASN A 122 -17.44 -4.08 -0.70
N SER A 123 -16.61 -5.03 -1.13
CA SER A 123 -15.84 -4.97 -2.37
C SER A 123 -14.71 -3.93 -2.35
N VAL A 124 -14.35 -3.43 -1.19
CA VAL A 124 -13.19 -2.53 -1.04
C VAL A 124 -11.99 -3.35 -0.61
N LEU A 125 -10.91 -3.30 -1.39
CA LEU A 125 -9.67 -3.97 -1.01
C LEU A 125 -9.01 -3.17 0.11
N ILE A 126 -8.90 -3.79 1.28
CA ILE A 126 -8.31 -3.18 2.47
C ILE A 126 -6.93 -3.77 2.70
N GLU A 127 -5.95 -2.90 2.93
CA GLU A 127 -4.62 -3.28 3.36
C GLU A 127 -4.45 -2.85 4.81
N ILE A 128 -3.80 -3.66 5.61
CA ILE A 128 -3.27 -3.21 6.91
C ILE A 128 -1.74 -3.17 6.79
N CYS A 129 -1.12 -2.16 7.37
CA CYS A 129 0.31 -1.97 7.28
C CYS A 129 0.91 -1.51 8.61
N GLN A 130 2.17 -1.88 8.80
CA GLN A 130 2.94 -1.48 9.97
C GLN A 130 4.29 -1.00 9.50
N THR A 131 4.69 0.20 9.94
CA THR A 131 6.01 0.73 9.64
C THR A 131 7.06 -0.11 10.35
N GLN A 132 8.02 -0.64 9.58
CA GLN A 132 9.15 -1.35 10.17
C GLN A 132 10.14 -0.33 10.71
N ARG A 133 10.52 -0.51 11.97
CA ARG A 133 11.56 0.32 12.55
C ARG A 133 12.91 -0.24 12.13
N HIS A 134 13.86 0.64 11.90
CA HIS A 134 15.23 0.22 11.73
C HIS A 134 15.69 -0.46 13.01
N PRO A 135 16.54 -1.51 12.92
CA PRO A 135 17.14 -2.05 14.13
C PRO A 135 17.81 -0.92 14.91
N PRO A 136 17.65 -0.86 16.22
CA PRO A 136 18.31 0.18 17.00
C PRO A 136 19.83 0.06 16.83
N SER A 137 20.52 1.20 16.80
CA SER A 137 21.97 1.20 16.77
C SER A 137 22.48 0.52 18.06
N PRO A 138 23.70 -0.03 18.08
CA PRO A 138 24.23 -0.63 19.29
C PRO A 138 24.18 0.31 20.50
N LEU A 139 24.36 1.61 20.30
CA LEU A 139 24.27 2.60 21.37
C LEU A 139 22.83 2.79 21.85
N ALA A 140 21.89 2.85 20.93
CA ALA A 140 20.48 3.01 21.28
C ALA A 140 19.91 1.75 21.92
N SER A 141 20.32 0.57 21.47
CA SER A 141 19.84 -0.70 22.02
C SER A 141 20.38 -1.00 23.41
N GLY A 142 21.50 -0.36 23.78
CA GLY A 142 22.07 -0.50 25.14
C GLY A 142 21.40 0.39 26.16
N GLY A 143 20.50 1.25 25.70
CA GLY A 143 19.82 2.20 26.58
C GLY A 143 18.54 1.72 27.19
#